data_b0439f3de0fde27f8b2f101716ae8d9b
#
_entry.id   b0439f3de0fde27f8b2f101716ae8d9b
#
_cell.length_a   1.000
_cell.length_b   1.000
_cell.length_c   1.000
_cell.angle_alpha   90.00
_cell.angle_beta   90.00
_cell.angle_gamma   90.00
#
_symmetry.space_group_name_H-M   'P 1'
#
loop_
_entity.id
_entity.type
_entity.pdbx_description
1 polymer ?
#
loop_
_entity_poly.entity_id
_entity_poly.type
_entity_poly.pdbx_seq_one_letter_code
_entity_poly.pdbx_strand_id
1 'polypeptide(L)'
;MITSDAIIWNAPNEPHPARAASQRSYSAVAKGDLEEWLTVYAEDAVIEDPVGPSMFDEEGKGHRGRDGISAFWKLAIEPIDTFEFTINDSFANPDGNTCANIGQIKTSFADGSHTTTDLIMVYVVNDDGRVASMKAYWEPARTMASFTQAPVA
;
A
#
# COMPACT_ATOMS: atom_id res chain seq x y z
N MET A 1 6.59 12.76 -9.25
CA MET A 1 5.73 13.42 -8.25
C MET A 1 4.29 13.02 -8.45
N ILE A 2 3.63 12.65 -7.39
CA ILE A 2 2.21 12.29 -7.44
C ILE A 2 1.38 13.56 -7.41
N THR A 3 0.42 13.66 -8.34
CA THR A 3 -0.46 14.81 -8.43
C THR A 3 -1.93 14.37 -8.40
N SER A 4 -2.25 13.40 -7.53
CA SER A 4 -3.60 12.88 -7.39
C SER A 4 -4.23 13.39 -6.10
N ASP A 5 -5.52 13.75 -6.13
CA ASP A 5 -6.26 14.11 -4.92
C ASP A 5 -6.39 12.94 -3.96
N ALA A 6 -6.20 11.71 -4.44
CA ALA A 6 -6.22 10.51 -3.62
C ALA A 6 -4.93 10.30 -2.83
N ILE A 7 -3.88 11.08 -3.09
CA ILE A 7 -2.59 10.94 -2.42
C ILE A 7 -2.15 12.29 -1.87
N ILE A 8 -2.10 12.36 -0.54
CA ILE A 8 -1.65 13.54 0.20
C ILE A 8 -0.26 13.23 0.73
N TRP A 9 0.75 13.87 0.15
CA TRP A 9 2.14 13.66 0.51
C TRP A 9 2.64 14.84 1.35
N ASN A 10 2.71 14.64 2.67
CA ASN A 10 3.15 15.67 3.65
C ASN A 10 4.57 15.41 4.15
N ALA A 11 5.29 14.51 3.51
CA ALA A 11 6.59 14.04 3.95
C ALA A 11 7.70 14.62 3.08
N PRO A 12 8.98 14.45 3.50
CA PRO A 12 10.11 14.76 2.63
C PRO A 12 10.02 13.97 1.32
N ASN A 13 10.40 14.60 0.22
CA ASN A 13 10.29 14.01 -1.12
C ASN A 13 11.62 14.09 -1.88
N GLU A 14 12.74 13.91 -1.19
CA GLU A 14 14.05 13.78 -1.83
C GLU A 14 14.03 12.59 -2.78
N PRO A 15 14.58 12.73 -4.00
CA PRO A 15 14.60 11.62 -4.95
C PRO A 15 15.27 10.36 -4.37
N HIS A 16 14.56 9.25 -4.45
CA HIS A 16 15.04 7.95 -3.99
C HIS A 16 14.25 6.86 -4.72
N PRO A 17 14.90 5.79 -5.24
CA PRO A 17 14.21 4.78 -6.03
C PRO A 17 13.09 4.06 -5.28
N ALA A 18 13.28 3.74 -4.01
CA ALA A 18 12.23 3.08 -3.23
C ALA A 18 11.06 4.03 -2.90
N ARG A 19 11.35 5.28 -2.59
CA ARG A 19 10.30 6.29 -2.37
C ARG A 19 9.48 6.50 -3.63
N ALA A 20 10.14 6.64 -4.77
CA ALA A 20 9.46 6.79 -6.05
C ALA A 20 8.58 5.58 -6.38
N ALA A 21 9.09 4.36 -6.13
CA ALA A 21 8.32 3.14 -6.36
C ALA A 21 7.08 3.08 -5.46
N SER A 22 7.19 3.47 -4.19
CA SER A 22 6.03 3.52 -3.29
C SER A 22 4.96 4.47 -3.81
N GLN A 23 5.35 5.64 -4.30
CA GLN A 23 4.43 6.63 -4.85
C GLN A 23 3.71 6.09 -6.09
N ARG A 24 4.43 5.40 -6.98
CA ARG A 24 3.81 4.76 -8.14
C ARG A 24 2.82 3.68 -7.74
N SER A 25 3.14 2.91 -6.69
CA SER A 25 2.24 1.89 -6.16
C SER A 25 0.93 2.51 -5.65
N TYR A 26 1.02 3.57 -4.84
CA TYR A 26 -0.17 4.25 -4.33
C TYR A 26 -1.03 4.80 -5.47
N SER A 27 -0.39 5.39 -6.46
CA SER A 27 -1.10 5.94 -7.63
C SER A 27 -1.87 4.86 -8.39
N ALA A 28 -1.24 3.72 -8.64
CA ALA A 28 -1.89 2.61 -9.34
C ALA A 28 -3.06 2.02 -8.54
N VAL A 29 -2.90 1.89 -7.22
CA VAL A 29 -3.98 1.44 -6.34
C VAL A 29 -5.15 2.42 -6.38
N ALA A 30 -4.88 3.71 -6.26
CA ALA A 30 -5.92 4.74 -6.27
C ALA A 30 -6.70 4.78 -7.59
N LYS A 31 -6.05 4.46 -8.71
CA LYS A 31 -6.70 4.36 -10.02
C LYS A 31 -7.42 3.03 -10.26
N GLY A 32 -7.15 2.02 -9.43
CA GLY A 32 -7.64 0.66 -9.67
C GLY A 32 -6.99 0.00 -10.87
N ASP A 33 -5.75 0.34 -11.18
CA ASP A 33 -5.03 -0.14 -12.36
C ASP A 33 -4.06 -1.25 -11.99
N LEU A 34 -4.52 -2.50 -12.04
CA LEU A 34 -3.73 -3.68 -11.70
C LEU A 34 -2.51 -3.84 -12.61
N GLU A 35 -2.66 -3.61 -13.90
CA GLU A 35 -1.55 -3.78 -14.83
C GLU A 35 -0.42 -2.79 -14.54
N GLU A 36 -0.76 -1.52 -14.29
CA GLU A 36 0.22 -0.51 -13.90
C GLU A 36 0.87 -0.87 -12.57
N TRP A 37 0.07 -1.32 -11.59
CA TRP A 37 0.59 -1.73 -10.29
C TRP A 37 1.60 -2.87 -10.42
N LEU A 38 1.32 -3.87 -11.26
CA LEU A 38 2.24 -4.99 -11.49
C LEU A 38 3.59 -4.55 -12.09
N THR A 39 3.63 -3.44 -12.82
CA THR A 39 4.89 -2.93 -13.36
C THR A 39 5.80 -2.34 -12.28
N VAL A 40 5.25 -1.96 -11.14
CA VAL A 40 6.00 -1.40 -10.02
C VAL A 40 6.77 -2.49 -9.27
N TYR A 41 6.27 -3.73 -9.32
CA TYR A 41 6.81 -4.85 -8.54
C TYR A 41 7.67 -5.77 -9.40
N ALA A 42 8.73 -6.31 -8.79
CA ALA A 42 9.56 -7.33 -9.41
C ALA A 42 8.74 -8.62 -9.62
N GLU A 43 9.16 -9.47 -10.56
CA GLU A 43 8.47 -10.72 -10.86
C GLU A 43 8.41 -11.66 -9.67
N ASP A 44 9.43 -11.63 -8.81
CA ASP A 44 9.53 -12.46 -7.60
C ASP A 44 9.21 -11.68 -6.33
N ALA A 45 8.51 -10.56 -6.44
CA ALA A 45 8.17 -9.71 -5.30
C ALA A 45 7.40 -10.45 -4.22
N VAL A 46 7.58 -10.01 -2.98
CA VAL A 46 6.85 -10.50 -1.82
C VAL A 46 6.12 -9.33 -1.18
N ILE A 47 4.82 -9.49 -0.94
CA ILE A 47 4.00 -8.52 -0.23
C ILE A 47 3.52 -9.15 1.08
N GLU A 48 3.77 -8.46 2.19
CA GLU A 48 3.26 -8.79 3.51
C GLU A 48 2.46 -7.58 4.01
N ASP A 49 1.16 -7.66 3.93
CA ASP A 49 0.26 -6.52 4.18
C ASP A 49 -1.07 -6.98 4.81
N PRO A 50 -1.16 -7.02 6.14
CA PRO A 50 -0.10 -6.71 7.12
C PRO A 50 0.90 -7.84 7.26
N VAL A 51 2.06 -7.55 7.86
CA VAL A 51 3.02 -8.56 8.24
C VAL A 51 2.40 -9.49 9.28
N GLY A 52 2.56 -10.81 9.07
CA GLY A 52 2.02 -11.83 9.94
C GLY A 52 0.65 -12.35 9.49
N PRO A 53 0.07 -13.28 10.25
CA PRO A 53 -1.24 -13.84 9.92
C PRO A 53 -2.34 -12.80 9.93
N SER A 54 -3.23 -12.88 8.94
CA SER A 54 -4.36 -11.95 8.82
C SER A 54 -5.48 -12.56 7.99
N MET A 55 -6.58 -11.81 7.83
CA MET A 55 -7.67 -12.20 6.96
C MET A 55 -7.25 -12.35 5.49
N PHE A 56 -6.13 -11.75 5.08
CA PHE A 56 -5.61 -11.85 3.71
C PHE A 56 -4.54 -12.92 3.56
N ASP A 57 -3.99 -13.41 4.67
CA ASP A 57 -2.85 -14.34 4.68
C ASP A 57 -2.89 -15.16 5.97
N GLU A 58 -3.64 -16.24 5.96
CA GLU A 58 -3.92 -17.04 7.15
C GLU A 58 -2.66 -17.55 7.84
N GLU A 59 -1.67 -17.97 7.06
CA GLU A 59 -0.41 -18.49 7.60
C GLU A 59 0.66 -17.41 7.84
N GLY A 60 0.45 -16.19 7.37
CA GLY A 60 1.40 -15.10 7.54
C GLY A 60 2.70 -15.25 6.76
N LYS A 61 2.67 -15.94 5.63
CA LYS A 61 3.86 -16.22 4.82
C LYS A 61 4.14 -15.20 3.72
N GLY A 62 3.23 -14.25 3.53
CA GLY A 62 3.33 -13.27 2.44
C GLY A 62 2.77 -13.78 1.12
N HIS A 63 2.55 -12.85 0.21
CA HIS A 63 2.08 -13.10 -1.14
C HIS A 63 3.28 -13.01 -2.07
N ARG A 64 3.57 -14.09 -2.80
CA ARG A 64 4.83 -14.23 -3.52
C ARG A 64 4.63 -14.37 -5.01
N GLY A 65 5.47 -13.65 -5.76
CA GLY A 65 5.48 -13.70 -7.20
C GLY A 65 4.27 -13.02 -7.83
N ARG A 66 4.25 -12.96 -9.14
CA ARG A 66 3.20 -12.24 -9.87
C ARG A 66 1.81 -12.80 -9.59
N ASP A 67 1.66 -14.11 -9.53
CA ASP A 67 0.36 -14.74 -9.23
C ASP A 67 -0.06 -14.46 -7.79
N GLY A 68 0.88 -14.53 -6.84
CA GLY A 68 0.61 -14.28 -5.43
C GLY A 68 0.19 -12.84 -5.16
N ILE A 69 0.90 -11.86 -5.73
CA ILE A 69 0.54 -10.46 -5.52
C ILE A 69 -0.73 -10.06 -6.27
N SER A 70 -1.00 -10.70 -7.42
CA SER A 70 -2.28 -10.50 -8.11
C SER A 70 -3.45 -11.03 -7.30
N ALA A 71 -3.27 -12.17 -6.62
CA ALA A 71 -4.29 -12.71 -5.72
C ALA A 71 -4.52 -11.78 -4.52
N PHE A 72 -3.47 -11.18 -3.98
CA PHE A 72 -3.58 -10.16 -2.93
C PHE A 72 -4.42 -8.96 -3.41
N TRP A 73 -4.16 -8.46 -4.61
CA TRP A 73 -4.94 -7.36 -5.19
C TRP A 73 -6.43 -7.69 -5.21
N LYS A 74 -6.80 -8.89 -5.65
CA LYS A 74 -8.19 -9.32 -5.74
C LYS A 74 -8.86 -9.42 -4.37
N LEU A 75 -8.10 -9.81 -3.35
CA LEU A 75 -8.63 -9.96 -1.99
C LEU A 75 -8.75 -8.62 -1.26
N ALA A 76 -7.73 -7.77 -1.37
CA ALA A 76 -7.56 -6.63 -0.48
C ALA A 76 -7.83 -5.29 -1.16
N ILE A 77 -7.67 -5.19 -2.46
CA ILE A 77 -7.76 -3.92 -3.18
C ILE A 77 -9.02 -3.83 -4.02
N GLU A 78 -9.28 -4.84 -4.83
CA GLU A 78 -10.41 -4.85 -5.77
C GLU A 78 -11.78 -4.61 -5.11
N PRO A 79 -12.08 -5.15 -3.89
CA PRO A 79 -13.37 -4.93 -3.26
C PRO A 79 -13.60 -3.50 -2.75
N ILE A 80 -12.57 -2.67 -2.70
CA ILE A 80 -12.64 -1.32 -2.18
C ILE A 80 -13.04 -0.35 -3.30
N ASP A 81 -13.94 0.57 -3.01
CA ASP A 81 -14.39 1.55 -3.99
C ASP A 81 -13.35 2.65 -4.19
N THR A 82 -12.89 3.28 -3.11
CA THR A 82 -11.86 4.32 -3.20
C THR A 82 -10.81 4.17 -2.12
N PHE A 83 -9.58 4.57 -2.48
CA PHE A 83 -8.45 4.67 -1.57
C PHE A 83 -7.97 6.11 -1.47
N GLU A 84 -7.68 6.57 -0.27
CA GLU A 84 -7.02 7.84 -0.03
C GLU A 84 -5.80 7.60 0.85
N PHE A 85 -4.63 7.94 0.33
CA PHE A 85 -3.36 7.77 1.04
C PHE A 85 -2.91 9.11 1.61
N THR A 86 -2.57 9.13 2.88
CA THR A 86 -1.95 10.29 3.52
C THR A 86 -0.61 9.87 4.10
N ILE A 87 0.48 10.35 3.53
CA ILE A 87 1.82 10.03 4.00
C ILE A 87 2.35 11.22 4.78
N ASN A 88 2.58 11.03 6.07
CA ASN A 88 2.97 12.08 7.00
C ASN A 88 4.47 12.14 7.25
N ASP A 89 5.17 11.04 6.99
CA ASP A 89 6.62 11.00 7.06
C ASP A 89 7.17 9.92 6.13
N SER A 90 8.43 10.06 5.73
CA SER A 90 9.08 9.13 4.81
C SER A 90 10.58 9.16 5.08
N PHE A 91 11.14 8.00 5.28
CA PHE A 91 12.56 7.80 5.57
C PHE A 91 13.16 6.86 4.54
N ALA A 92 14.30 7.24 3.98
CA ALA A 92 14.99 6.42 3.00
C ALA A 92 16.48 6.38 3.33
N ASN A 93 17.13 5.24 3.13
CA ASN A 93 18.57 5.15 3.34
C ASN A 93 19.30 5.78 2.15
N PRO A 94 20.12 6.83 2.37
CA PRO A 94 20.89 7.43 1.29
C PRO A 94 21.73 6.39 0.54
N ASP A 95 21.74 6.48 -0.79
CA ASP A 95 22.48 5.55 -1.66
C ASP A 95 22.06 4.08 -1.50
N GLY A 96 20.88 3.85 -0.94
CA GLY A 96 20.35 2.51 -0.71
C GLY A 96 19.07 2.24 -1.48
N ASN A 97 18.38 1.19 -1.06
CA ASN A 97 17.23 0.65 -1.79
C ASN A 97 15.96 0.54 -0.95
N THR A 98 15.93 1.14 0.24
CA THR A 98 14.83 0.98 1.18
C THR A 98 14.21 2.31 1.58
N CYS A 99 12.88 2.32 1.64
CA CYS A 99 12.09 3.47 2.07
C CYS A 99 11.01 2.99 3.03
N ALA A 100 10.83 3.73 4.14
CA ALA A 100 9.75 3.50 5.08
C ALA A 100 8.84 4.73 5.11
N ASN A 101 7.56 4.53 4.82
CA ASN A 101 6.55 5.58 4.84
C ASN A 101 5.62 5.40 6.03
N ILE A 102 5.28 6.47 6.70
CA ILE A 102 4.37 6.49 7.84
C ILE A 102 3.15 7.30 7.45
N GLY A 103 1.97 6.73 7.63
CA GLY A 103 0.76 7.43 7.27
C GLY A 103 -0.52 6.67 7.55
N GLN A 104 -1.52 6.99 6.75
CA GLN A 104 -2.86 6.44 6.88
C GLN A 104 -3.42 6.11 5.50
N ILE A 105 -4.24 5.08 5.45
CA ILE A 105 -5.02 4.74 4.27
C ILE A 105 -6.49 4.75 4.66
N LYS A 106 -7.27 5.62 4.01
CA LYS A 106 -8.72 5.60 4.12
C LYS A 106 -9.26 4.76 2.99
N THR A 107 -10.01 3.71 3.34
CA THR A 107 -10.69 2.86 2.36
C THR A 107 -12.17 3.10 2.47
N SER A 108 -12.82 3.38 1.34
CA SER A 108 -14.25 3.64 1.29
C SER A 108 -14.93 2.59 0.42
N PHE A 109 -16.11 2.18 0.85
CA PHE A 109 -16.92 1.19 0.16
C PHE A 109 -18.01 1.88 -0.65
N ALA A 110 -18.63 1.14 -1.57
CA ALA A 110 -19.64 1.68 -2.48
C ALA A 110 -20.85 2.29 -1.75
N ASP A 111 -21.15 1.81 -0.54
CA ASP A 111 -22.26 2.34 0.28
C ASP A 111 -21.89 3.61 1.07
N GLY A 112 -20.64 4.07 0.96
CA GLY A 112 -20.13 5.26 1.67
C GLY A 112 -19.56 4.98 3.04
N SER A 113 -19.60 3.72 3.52
CA SER A 113 -18.89 3.35 4.74
C SER A 113 -17.38 3.34 4.49
N HIS A 114 -16.60 3.49 5.54
CA HIS A 114 -15.14 3.56 5.38
C HIS A 114 -14.39 3.08 6.61
N THR A 115 -13.12 2.78 6.40
CA THR A 115 -12.15 2.50 7.47
C THR A 115 -10.92 3.39 7.29
N THR A 116 -10.18 3.60 8.37
CA THR A 116 -8.89 4.27 8.33
C THR A 116 -7.85 3.35 8.96
N THR A 117 -6.78 3.11 8.24
CA THR A 117 -5.67 2.27 8.69
C THR A 117 -4.46 3.14 8.94
N ASP A 118 -3.97 3.18 10.17
CA ASP A 118 -2.68 3.77 10.52
C ASP A 118 -1.61 2.70 10.29
N LEU A 119 -0.54 3.04 9.59
CA LEU A 119 0.44 2.02 9.23
C LEU A 119 1.83 2.58 8.94
N ILE A 120 2.79 1.67 8.93
CA ILE A 120 4.13 1.90 8.41
C ILE A 120 4.33 0.94 7.25
N MET A 121 4.79 1.46 6.11
CA MET A 121 5.01 0.67 4.90
C MET A 121 6.47 0.73 4.51
N VAL A 122 7.11 -0.42 4.38
CA VAL A 122 8.54 -0.52 4.03
C VAL A 122 8.68 -1.14 2.64
N TYR A 123 9.37 -0.43 1.76
CA TYR A 123 9.61 -0.84 0.38
C TYR A 123 11.09 -1.05 0.16
N VAL A 124 11.44 -2.21 -0.39
CA VAL A 124 12.81 -2.52 -0.80
C VAL A 124 12.79 -2.75 -2.31
N VAL A 125 13.58 -1.99 -3.05
CA VAL A 125 13.65 -2.14 -4.51
C VAL A 125 14.90 -2.88 -4.95
N ASN A 126 14.81 -3.53 -6.13
CA ASN A 126 15.95 -4.17 -6.77
C ASN A 126 16.73 -3.17 -7.63
N ASP A 127 17.73 -3.65 -8.36
CA ASP A 127 18.59 -2.80 -9.19
C ASP A 127 17.82 -2.12 -10.34
N ASP A 128 16.67 -2.68 -10.73
CA ASP A 128 15.81 -2.08 -11.76
C ASP A 128 14.85 -1.03 -11.18
N GLY A 129 14.90 -0.78 -9.89
CA GLY A 129 13.98 0.15 -9.22
C GLY A 129 12.58 -0.42 -9.00
N ARG A 130 12.40 -1.73 -9.15
CA ARG A 130 11.13 -2.40 -8.88
C ARG A 130 11.10 -2.93 -7.45
N VAL A 131 9.92 -2.92 -6.85
CA VAL A 131 9.75 -3.40 -5.48
C VAL A 131 9.97 -4.91 -5.42
N ALA A 132 10.97 -5.33 -4.68
CA ALA A 132 11.24 -6.74 -4.39
C ALA A 132 10.54 -7.19 -3.12
N SER A 133 10.35 -6.29 -2.15
CA SER A 133 9.68 -6.58 -0.89
C SER A 133 8.88 -5.37 -0.42
N MET A 134 7.64 -5.60 -0.07
CA MET A 134 6.79 -4.60 0.58
C MET A 134 6.26 -5.21 1.87
N LYS A 135 6.49 -4.51 2.98
CA LYS A 135 5.99 -4.90 4.29
C LYS A 135 5.19 -3.76 4.89
N ALA A 136 3.94 -4.03 5.19
CA ALA A 136 3.08 -3.07 5.89
C ALA A 136 2.80 -3.57 7.29
N TYR A 137 2.96 -2.68 8.26
CA TYR A 137 2.72 -2.96 9.66
C TYR A 137 1.48 -2.21 10.11
N TRP A 138 0.40 -2.93 10.29
CA TRP A 138 -0.86 -2.39 10.79
C TRP A 138 -1.64 -3.48 11.52
N GLU A 139 -2.56 -3.05 12.36
CA GLU A 139 -3.32 -3.94 13.22
C GLU A 139 -4.77 -4.01 12.73
N PRO A 140 -5.20 -5.18 12.21
CA PRO A 140 -6.56 -5.33 11.68
C PRO A 140 -7.65 -4.93 12.67
N ALA A 141 -7.50 -5.28 13.96
CA ALA A 141 -8.49 -4.90 14.96
C ALA A 141 -8.61 -3.38 15.12
N ARG A 142 -7.48 -2.66 15.04
CA ARG A 142 -7.47 -1.19 15.12
C ARG A 142 -8.15 -0.57 13.90
N THR A 143 -7.90 -1.13 12.72
CA THR A 143 -8.56 -0.70 11.49
C THR A 143 -10.06 -0.94 11.57
N MET A 144 -10.50 -2.13 12.00
CA MET A 144 -11.91 -2.45 12.12
C MET A 144 -12.62 -1.56 13.15
N ALA A 145 -11.91 -1.16 14.22
CA ALA A 145 -12.47 -0.22 15.21
C ALA A 145 -12.73 1.17 14.62
N SER A 146 -12.08 1.53 13.52
CA SER A 146 -12.29 2.81 12.82
C SER A 146 -13.48 2.78 11.86
N PHE A 147 -14.11 1.62 11.67
CA PHE A 147 -15.22 1.49 10.72
C PHE A 147 -16.30 2.51 11.02
N THR A 148 -16.65 3.29 10.02
CA THR A 148 -17.69 4.30 10.10
C THR A 148 -18.76 3.97 9.06
N GLN A 149 -19.98 3.79 9.53
CA GLN A 149 -21.10 3.47 8.67
C GLN A 149 -21.49 4.69 7.84
N ALA A 150 -21.97 4.43 6.61
CA ALA A 150 -22.49 5.47 5.75
C ALA A 150 -23.61 6.24 6.42
N PRO A 151 -23.73 7.57 6.17
CA PRO A 151 -24.87 8.34 6.66
C PRO A 151 -26.18 7.76 6.15
N VAL A 152 -27.17 7.67 7.02
CA VAL A 152 -28.52 7.26 6.64
C VAL A 152 -29.19 8.46 5.99
N ALA A 153 -29.62 8.28 4.74
CA ALA A 153 -30.29 9.34 3.97
C ALA A 153 -31.75 9.52 4.47
#